data_5d40491d2013daa2a74a626ea99fce3a
#
_entry.id   5d40491d2013daa2a74a626ea99fce3a
#
_cell.length_a   1.000
_cell.length_b   1.000
_cell.length_c   1.000
_cell.angle_alpha   90.00
_cell.angle_beta   90.00
_cell.angle_gamma   90.00
#
_symmetry.space_group_name_H-M   'P 1'
#
loop_
_entity.id
_entity.type
_entity.pdbx_description
1 polymer ?
#
loop_
_entity_poly.entity_id
_entity_poly.type
_entity_poly.pdbx_seq_one_letter_code
_entity_poly.pdbx_strand_id
1 'polypeptide(L)'
;MIYLDTSIIVPLVITEDSSAAVEAMIMKVKSGELATSLWTQIELGSLVARKLRMGELSAADAEAVRRELRKILDESFRLLLPTAADFATATKFLDIPRIGMRAGDALHLAIAANHGARKIWSLDQGFIKAGKQIKLPVSAG
;
A
#
# COMPACT_ATOMS: atom_id res chain seq x y z
N MET A 1 -9.64 -11.19 3.95
CA MET A 1 -8.68 -10.10 4.10
C MET A 1 -8.64 -9.29 2.80
N ILE A 2 -8.63 -7.97 2.92
CA ILE A 2 -8.43 -7.00 1.82
C ILE A 2 -7.05 -6.38 2.04
N TYR A 3 -6.16 -6.51 1.08
CA TYR A 3 -4.83 -5.93 1.14
C TYR A 3 -4.84 -4.53 0.53
N LEU A 4 -4.21 -3.57 1.21
CA LEU A 4 -4.08 -2.19 0.78
C LEU A 4 -2.62 -1.91 0.43
N ASP A 5 -2.38 -1.40 -0.76
CA ASP A 5 -1.06 -0.87 -1.09
C ASP A 5 -0.87 0.54 -0.49
N THR A 6 0.32 1.07 -0.63
CA THR A 6 0.70 2.37 -0.06
C THR A 6 -0.17 3.52 -0.57
N SER A 7 -0.65 3.47 -1.83
CA SER A 7 -1.46 4.55 -2.41
C SER A 7 -2.81 4.73 -1.73
N ILE A 8 -3.37 3.69 -1.11
CA ILE A 8 -4.59 3.76 -0.29
C ILE A 8 -4.29 4.31 1.11
N ILE A 9 -3.10 4.05 1.66
CA ILE A 9 -2.73 4.48 3.02
C ILE A 9 -2.33 5.98 3.06
N VAL A 10 -1.68 6.49 2.01
CA VAL A 10 -1.23 7.89 1.93
C VAL A 10 -2.35 8.88 2.22
N PRO A 11 -3.54 8.81 1.57
CA PRO A 11 -4.64 9.75 1.80
C PRO A 11 -5.21 9.74 3.22
N LEU A 12 -4.94 8.70 4.01
CA LEU A 12 -5.39 8.60 5.40
C LEU A 12 -4.50 9.40 6.37
N VAL A 13 -3.27 9.70 5.98
CA VAL A 13 -2.27 10.38 6.83
C VAL A 13 -1.81 11.72 6.26
N ILE A 14 -1.97 11.93 4.96
CA ILE A 14 -1.68 13.17 4.25
C ILE A 14 -2.95 13.56 3.51
N THR A 15 -3.50 14.76 3.77
CA THR A 15 -4.72 15.21 3.12
C THR A 15 -4.49 15.42 1.61
N GLU A 16 -5.27 14.71 0.82
CA GLU A 16 -5.30 14.74 -0.64
C GLU A 16 -6.77 14.77 -1.14
N ASP A 17 -6.98 15.00 -2.43
CA ASP A 17 -8.34 15.01 -3.03
C ASP A 17 -9.07 13.68 -2.85
N SER A 18 -8.33 12.58 -2.79
CA SER A 18 -8.85 11.22 -2.58
C SER A 18 -9.18 10.87 -1.13
N SER A 19 -8.76 11.67 -0.13
CA SER A 19 -8.86 11.32 1.30
C SER A 19 -10.28 10.99 1.73
N ALA A 20 -11.25 11.84 1.43
CA ALA A 20 -12.65 11.60 1.82
C ALA A 20 -13.25 10.33 1.19
N ALA A 21 -12.91 10.05 -0.08
CA ALA A 21 -13.38 8.85 -0.77
C ALA A 21 -12.76 7.57 -0.19
N VAL A 22 -11.47 7.61 0.11
CA VAL A 22 -10.74 6.48 0.72
C VAL A 22 -11.25 6.20 2.14
N GLU A 23 -11.44 7.23 2.97
CA GLU A 23 -12.03 7.08 4.31
C GLU A 23 -13.41 6.44 4.23
N ALA A 24 -14.30 6.94 3.38
CA ALA A 24 -15.63 6.39 3.19
C ALA A 24 -15.63 4.93 2.69
N MET A 25 -14.64 4.56 1.88
CA MET A 25 -14.45 3.18 1.42
C MET A 25 -14.01 2.26 2.56
N ILE A 26 -13.02 2.68 3.34
CA ILE A 26 -12.47 1.91 4.47
C ILE A 26 -13.51 1.71 5.58
N MET A 27 -14.30 2.73 5.89
CA MET A 27 -15.35 2.65 6.92
C MET A 27 -16.43 1.61 6.63
N LYS A 28 -16.60 1.19 5.39
CA LYS A 28 -17.55 0.13 5.00
C LYS A 28 -17.01 -1.29 5.23
N VAL A 29 -15.73 -1.42 5.54
CA VAL A 29 -15.07 -2.72 5.73
C VAL A 29 -15.18 -3.13 7.20
N LYS A 30 -15.47 -4.40 7.44
CA LYS A 30 -15.54 -4.94 8.80
C LYS A 30 -14.17 -4.86 9.47
N SER A 31 -14.18 -4.55 10.76
CA SER A 31 -12.97 -4.56 11.59
C SER A 31 -12.21 -5.88 11.44
N GLY A 32 -10.87 -5.79 11.36
CA GLY A 32 -9.98 -6.94 11.20
C GLY A 32 -9.86 -7.50 9.79
N GLU A 33 -10.59 -6.98 8.80
CA GLU A 33 -10.49 -7.43 7.41
C GLU A 33 -9.42 -6.69 6.59
N LEU A 34 -8.98 -5.52 7.02
CA LEU A 34 -7.97 -4.73 6.32
C LEU A 34 -6.55 -5.16 6.69
N ALA A 35 -5.70 -5.24 5.70
CA ALA A 35 -4.28 -5.56 5.89
C ALA A 35 -3.40 -4.70 4.98
N THR A 36 -2.20 -4.45 5.44
CA THR A 36 -1.08 -3.92 4.65
C THR A 36 0.20 -4.61 5.11
N SER A 37 1.36 -4.16 4.69
CA SER A 37 2.62 -4.81 5.07
C SER A 37 3.64 -3.83 5.64
N LEU A 38 4.71 -4.35 6.25
CA LEU A 38 5.87 -3.55 6.67
C LEU A 38 6.52 -2.79 5.50
N TRP A 39 6.36 -3.27 4.27
CA TRP A 39 6.86 -2.56 3.08
C TRP A 39 6.22 -1.18 2.94
N THR A 40 4.93 -1.06 3.26
CA THR A 40 4.22 0.23 3.30
C THR A 40 4.88 1.25 4.22
N GLN A 41 5.45 0.84 5.36
CA GLN A 41 6.15 1.76 6.26
C GLN A 41 7.39 2.37 5.60
N ILE A 42 8.14 1.57 4.83
CA ILE A 42 9.33 2.04 4.10
C ILE A 42 8.93 3.04 3.01
N GLU A 43 7.91 2.72 2.23
CA GLU A 43 7.44 3.59 1.14
C GLU A 43 6.88 4.91 1.66
N LEU A 44 6.07 4.89 2.72
CA LEU A 44 5.56 6.09 3.36
C LEU A 44 6.68 6.90 4.02
N GLY A 45 7.63 6.25 4.67
CA GLY A 45 8.83 6.90 5.21
C GLY A 45 9.61 7.63 4.12
N SER A 46 9.80 6.99 2.97
CA SER A 46 10.45 7.58 1.80
C SER A 46 9.67 8.77 1.24
N LEU A 47 8.35 8.65 1.13
CA LEU A 47 7.47 9.74 0.68
C LEU A 47 7.55 10.96 1.60
N VAL A 48 7.44 10.77 2.91
CA VAL A 48 7.52 11.84 3.91
C VAL A 48 8.90 12.51 3.88
N ALA A 49 9.98 11.73 3.80
CA ALA A 49 11.34 12.27 3.70
C ALA A 49 11.52 13.11 2.43
N ARG A 50 10.97 12.69 1.30
CA ARG A 50 11.00 13.44 0.04
C ARG A 50 10.22 14.76 0.16
N LYS A 51 8.99 14.72 0.68
CA LYS A 51 8.15 15.90 0.87
C LYS A 51 8.81 16.93 1.80
N LEU A 52 9.48 16.47 2.86
CA LEU A 52 10.25 17.32 3.77
C LEU A 52 11.42 18.01 3.05
N ARG A 53 12.21 17.26 2.26
CA ARG A 53 13.32 17.85 1.48
C ARG A 53 12.86 18.86 0.43
N MET A 54 11.69 18.64 -0.17
CA MET A 54 11.11 19.53 -1.18
C MET A 54 10.35 20.73 -0.57
N GLY A 55 10.28 20.84 0.76
CA GLY A 55 9.56 21.90 1.44
C GLY A 55 8.04 21.80 1.35
N GLU A 56 7.50 20.64 0.97
CA GLU A 56 6.05 20.37 0.90
C GLU A 56 5.44 20.04 2.27
N LEU A 57 6.27 19.60 3.21
CA LEU A 57 5.93 19.39 4.61
C LEU A 57 6.95 20.10 5.50
N SER A 58 6.48 20.73 6.58
CA SER A 58 7.34 21.19 7.68
C SER A 58 7.85 20.00 8.49
N ALA A 59 8.88 20.19 9.31
CA ALA A 59 9.37 19.15 10.22
C ALA A 59 8.28 18.71 11.22
N ALA A 60 7.46 19.64 11.70
CA ALA A 60 6.35 19.35 12.61
C ALA A 60 5.26 18.53 11.92
N ASP A 61 4.89 18.88 10.67
CA ASP A 61 3.91 18.13 9.89
C ASP A 61 4.40 16.73 9.55
N ALA A 62 5.67 16.59 9.18
CA ALA A 62 6.28 15.29 8.91
C ALA A 62 6.23 14.37 10.14
N GLU A 63 6.49 14.91 11.33
CA GLU A 63 6.39 14.13 12.58
C GLU A 63 4.94 13.78 12.92
N ALA A 64 4.00 14.69 12.67
CA ALA A 64 2.57 14.40 12.84
C ALA A 64 2.09 13.28 11.93
N VAL A 65 2.49 13.30 10.65
CA VAL A 65 2.19 12.23 9.69
C VAL A 65 2.76 10.89 10.15
N ARG A 66 4.00 10.86 10.62
CA ARG A 66 4.64 9.63 11.12
C ARG A 66 3.92 9.06 12.35
N ARG A 67 3.47 9.92 13.27
CA ARG A 67 2.69 9.48 14.45
C ARG A 67 1.36 8.90 14.04
N GLU A 68 0.62 9.58 13.17
CA GLU A 68 -0.68 9.11 12.70
C GLU A 68 -0.54 7.79 11.93
N LEU A 69 0.48 7.66 11.09
CA LEU A 69 0.76 6.41 10.40
C LEU A 69 0.97 5.25 11.38
N ARG A 70 1.82 5.43 12.39
CA ARG A 70 2.03 4.38 13.41
C ARG A 70 0.73 3.98 14.07
N LYS A 71 -0.07 4.97 14.49
CA LYS A 71 -1.36 4.75 15.13
C LYS A 71 -2.31 3.93 14.26
N ILE A 72 -2.55 4.33 13.01
CA ILE A 72 -3.50 3.63 12.14
C ILE A 72 -3.00 2.23 11.75
N LEU A 73 -1.70 2.03 11.58
CA LEU A 73 -1.14 0.71 11.30
C LEU A 73 -1.33 -0.25 12.49
N ASP A 74 -1.17 0.24 13.71
CA ASP A 74 -1.31 -0.58 14.92
C ASP A 74 -2.78 -0.86 15.27
N GLU A 75 -3.67 0.12 15.05
CA GLU A 75 -5.06 0.04 15.52
C GLU A 75 -6.05 -0.47 14.46
N SER A 76 -5.76 -0.23 13.17
CA SER A 76 -6.75 -0.42 12.10
C SER A 76 -6.41 -1.51 11.09
N PHE A 77 -5.14 -1.93 11.02
CA PHE A 77 -4.69 -2.85 10.01
C PHE A 77 -4.00 -4.08 10.57
N ARG A 78 -4.25 -5.22 9.93
CA ARG A 78 -3.37 -6.38 10.11
C ARG A 78 -2.07 -6.11 9.34
N LEU A 79 -0.95 -5.99 10.06
CA LEU A 79 0.36 -5.74 9.48
C LEU A 79 1.03 -7.06 9.09
N LEU A 80 1.22 -7.29 7.80
CA LEU A 80 1.88 -8.48 7.27
C LEU A 80 3.40 -8.28 7.24
N LEU A 81 4.12 -9.32 7.66
CA LEU A 81 5.58 -9.35 7.62
C LEU A 81 6.02 -9.97 6.29
N PRO A 82 6.74 -9.25 5.42
CA PRO A 82 7.30 -9.83 4.21
C PRO A 82 8.24 -11.00 4.52
N THR A 83 8.12 -12.06 3.76
CA THR A 83 8.93 -13.28 3.89
C THR A 83 9.85 -13.45 2.70
N ALA A 84 10.84 -14.33 2.80
CA ALA A 84 11.72 -14.68 1.66
C ALA A 84 10.90 -15.20 0.46
N ALA A 85 9.79 -15.90 0.71
CA ALA A 85 8.89 -16.36 -0.34
C ALA A 85 8.21 -15.22 -1.09
N ASP A 86 7.89 -14.11 -0.40
CA ASP A 86 7.29 -12.93 -1.04
C ASP A 86 8.28 -12.26 -1.99
N PHE A 87 9.54 -12.13 -1.59
CA PHE A 87 10.59 -11.62 -2.48
C PHE A 87 10.82 -12.53 -3.71
N ALA A 88 10.84 -13.85 -3.51
CA ALA A 88 10.96 -14.80 -4.62
C ALA A 88 9.78 -14.71 -5.59
N THR A 89 8.56 -14.57 -5.08
CA THR A 89 7.35 -14.38 -5.90
C THR A 89 7.40 -13.04 -6.64
N ALA A 90 7.80 -11.96 -5.98
CA ALA A 90 7.94 -10.63 -6.60
C ALA A 90 8.94 -10.66 -7.76
N THR A 91 10.08 -11.35 -7.60
CA THR A 91 11.07 -11.53 -8.68
C THR A 91 10.45 -12.25 -9.88
N LYS A 92 9.68 -13.32 -9.66
CA LYS A 92 8.97 -14.02 -10.74
C LYS A 92 7.97 -13.13 -11.48
N PHE A 93 7.28 -12.23 -10.77
CA PHE A 93 6.39 -11.27 -11.42
C PHE A 93 7.15 -10.29 -12.31
N LEU A 94 8.32 -9.81 -11.86
CA LEU A 94 9.18 -8.91 -12.65
C LEU A 94 9.77 -9.58 -13.89
N ASP A 95 9.96 -10.90 -13.85
CA ASP A 95 10.46 -11.69 -14.99
C ASP A 95 9.42 -11.85 -16.12
N ILE A 96 8.15 -11.50 -15.87
CA ILE A 96 7.10 -11.60 -16.90
C ILE A 96 7.35 -10.52 -17.97
N PRO A 97 7.55 -10.91 -19.24
CA PRO A 97 7.80 -9.93 -20.31
C PRO A 97 6.69 -8.88 -20.40
N ARG A 98 7.06 -7.61 -20.52
CA ARG A 98 6.15 -6.48 -20.73
C ARG A 98 5.16 -6.21 -19.59
N ILE A 99 5.42 -6.72 -18.38
CA ILE A 99 4.53 -6.47 -17.23
C ILE A 99 4.49 -4.98 -16.83
N GLY A 100 5.57 -4.23 -17.05
CA GLY A 100 5.66 -2.81 -16.73
C GLY A 100 5.55 -2.49 -15.24
N MET A 101 5.95 -3.42 -14.38
CA MET A 101 5.80 -3.37 -12.92
C MET A 101 7.09 -2.87 -12.27
N ARG A 102 6.99 -2.00 -11.26
CA ARG A 102 8.12 -1.59 -10.42
C ARG A 102 8.36 -2.60 -9.31
N ALA A 103 9.57 -2.59 -8.74
CA ALA A 103 9.96 -3.53 -7.68
C ALA A 103 9.02 -3.46 -6.45
N GLY A 104 8.63 -2.26 -6.00
CA GLY A 104 7.70 -2.09 -4.89
C GLY A 104 6.33 -2.66 -5.19
N ASP A 105 5.81 -2.43 -6.40
CA ASP A 105 4.52 -2.96 -6.84
C ASP A 105 4.52 -4.49 -6.86
N ALA A 106 5.60 -5.08 -7.39
CA ALA A 106 5.78 -6.53 -7.42
C ALA A 106 5.78 -7.13 -6.01
N LEU A 107 6.44 -6.46 -5.06
CA LEU A 107 6.49 -6.92 -3.67
C LEU A 107 5.12 -6.83 -3.00
N HIS A 108 4.37 -5.74 -3.17
CA HIS A 108 3.00 -5.63 -2.67
C HIS A 108 2.10 -6.74 -3.21
N LEU A 109 2.13 -6.98 -4.53
CA LEU A 109 1.32 -8.02 -5.16
C LEU A 109 1.71 -9.42 -4.69
N ALA A 110 3.01 -9.67 -4.50
CA ALA A 110 3.50 -10.95 -4.00
C ALA A 110 3.06 -11.21 -2.55
N ILE A 111 3.21 -10.21 -1.66
CA ILE A 111 2.75 -10.29 -0.27
C ILE A 111 1.24 -10.57 -0.24
N ALA A 112 0.45 -9.78 -0.98
CA ALA A 112 -0.99 -9.95 -1.02
C ALA A 112 -1.40 -11.35 -1.50
N ALA A 113 -0.79 -11.85 -2.56
CA ALA A 113 -1.07 -13.17 -3.12
C ALA A 113 -0.68 -14.30 -2.17
N ASN A 114 0.54 -14.29 -1.64
CA ASN A 114 1.05 -15.35 -0.77
C ASN A 114 0.33 -15.42 0.58
N HIS A 115 -0.19 -14.28 1.06
CA HIS A 115 -0.96 -14.21 2.30
C HIS A 115 -2.48 -14.34 2.11
N GLY A 116 -2.94 -14.71 0.91
CA GLY A 116 -4.33 -15.05 0.63
C GLY A 116 -5.30 -13.87 0.63
N ALA A 117 -4.88 -12.72 0.12
CA ALA A 117 -5.77 -11.59 -0.05
C ALA A 117 -6.91 -11.91 -1.04
N ARG A 118 -8.16 -11.70 -0.60
CA ARG A 118 -9.34 -11.87 -1.45
C ARG A 118 -9.57 -10.68 -2.39
N LYS A 119 -9.05 -9.51 -2.00
CA LYS A 119 -9.05 -8.26 -2.76
C LYS A 119 -7.75 -7.52 -2.49
N ILE A 120 -7.29 -6.79 -3.46
CA ILE A 120 -6.13 -5.90 -3.38
C ILE A 120 -6.59 -4.54 -3.87
N TRP A 121 -6.48 -3.51 -3.03
CA TRP A 121 -6.89 -2.16 -3.38
C TRP A 121 -5.69 -1.25 -3.59
N SER A 122 -5.77 -0.46 -4.67
CA SER A 122 -4.76 0.53 -5.04
C SER A 122 -5.41 1.71 -5.78
N LEU A 123 -4.88 2.91 -5.61
CA LEU A 123 -5.21 4.07 -6.44
C LEU A 123 -4.28 4.20 -7.66
N ASP A 124 -3.18 3.44 -7.70
CA ASP A 124 -2.23 3.46 -8.82
C ASP A 124 -2.75 2.62 -9.99
N GLN A 125 -3.06 3.28 -11.10
CA GLN A 125 -3.58 2.61 -12.30
C GLN A 125 -2.57 1.65 -12.93
N GLY A 126 -1.27 1.94 -12.84
CA GLY A 126 -0.19 1.04 -13.29
C GLY A 126 -0.16 -0.24 -12.48
N PHE A 127 -0.23 -0.12 -11.16
CA PHE A 127 -0.34 -1.24 -10.23
C PHE A 127 -1.58 -2.10 -10.52
N ILE A 128 -2.75 -1.47 -10.67
CA ILE A 128 -4.01 -2.17 -10.97
C ILE A 128 -3.90 -2.94 -12.29
N LYS A 129 -3.37 -2.29 -13.32
CA LYS A 129 -3.18 -2.92 -14.64
C LYS A 129 -2.25 -4.13 -14.55
N ALA A 130 -1.10 -3.97 -13.91
CA ALA A 130 -0.12 -5.05 -13.74
C ALA A 130 -0.69 -6.23 -12.94
N GLY A 131 -1.38 -5.95 -11.82
CA GLY A 131 -2.02 -6.97 -11.01
C GLY A 131 -3.08 -7.77 -11.77
N LYS A 132 -3.89 -7.10 -12.60
CA LYS A 132 -4.86 -7.76 -13.47
C LYS A 132 -4.21 -8.64 -14.54
N GLN A 133 -3.08 -8.22 -15.10
CA GLN A 133 -2.33 -9.03 -16.07
C GLN A 133 -1.85 -10.36 -15.50
N ILE A 134 -1.51 -10.40 -14.21
CA ILE A 134 -1.14 -11.63 -13.50
C ILE A 134 -2.34 -12.30 -12.79
N LYS A 135 -3.57 -11.90 -13.15
CA LYS A 135 -4.84 -12.48 -12.66
C LYS A 135 -5.06 -12.36 -11.15
N LEU A 136 -4.51 -11.33 -10.51
CA LEU A 136 -4.80 -11.00 -9.12
C LEU A 136 -6.06 -10.13 -9.00
N PRO A 137 -6.81 -10.22 -7.87
CA PRO A 137 -8.06 -9.49 -7.66
C PRO A 137 -7.82 -8.02 -7.26
N VAL A 138 -7.21 -7.24 -8.16
CA VAL A 138 -6.82 -5.85 -7.93
C VAL A 138 -7.88 -4.88 -8.47
N SER A 139 -8.22 -3.87 -7.67
CA SER A 139 -9.19 -2.82 -8.02
C SER A 139 -8.88 -1.51 -7.29
N ALA A 140 -9.63 -0.46 -7.60
CA ALA A 140 -9.58 0.82 -6.87
C ALA A 140 -10.39 0.84 -5.56
N GLY A 141 -11.05 -0.28 -5.24
CA GLY A 141 -11.90 -0.40 -4.06
C GLY A 141 -13.33 -0.74 -4.38
#